data_c888c1c7c2016e9aee78d429de5fa81e
#
_entry.id   c888c1c7c2016e9aee78d429de5fa81e
#
_cell.length_a   1.000
_cell.length_b   1.000
_cell.length_c   1.000
_cell.angle_alpha   90.00
_cell.angle_beta   90.00
_cell.angle_gamma   90.00
#
_symmetry.space_group_name_H-M   'P 1'
#
loop_
_entity.id
_entity.type
_entity.pdbx_description
1 polymer ?
#
loop_
_entity_poly.entity_id
_entity_poly.type
_entity_poly.pdbx_seq_one_letter_code
_entity_poly.pdbx_strand_id
1 'polypeptide(L)'
;LLECRTLAGNDGLRHQLIEATAPDKMWPADAFFKAKWNEQIDRHRKHHNTEYNLEPNIKTAPGGLRDIQNICWVAKRFFGVRTLRQLNGKGFFTEEEFGILVSGEEFLWKVRYGLHMIAGRAEERLLFDYQRELAQIFGYEDKNGRLAVEHFMHRYYRIVLALRELNDVMLQFLDEAILQRGKSHTVTPLNERFQLRDKYIEVTHTKVFQQQPSALLEIFVLMGKTENIEGVRASTIRLLRESRDMIDDEFRAAAENQALFIELMRSPYKLVSLLRRMVRYGILGRYLPEFGKITGQMQHDLFHIYTVDAHTLLLIRHMRRFLNDGLKEVFPIATRIMKRIDKPEVLYLAGLYHDIGKGRGGDHSLLGAVDAEVFCQTHGLSKRVSGLISWLVEKHLTMSAISQKQDLSDPEVINNFARLVGDQYRLDHLYVLTVADINATNPDLWTNWRASLMRQLYEETRRALRRGLENPIDRNEVIKDTQKQAIEWLAELGIDEQSTRRIWGNVGDDYFLREYAHDIVWHTQAISDAKAN
;
A
#
# COMPACT_ATOMS: atom_id res chain seq x y z
N LEU A 1 30.93 6.13 -20.55
CA LEU A 1 31.22 6.11 -22.00
C LEU A 1 30.04 6.68 -22.81
N LEU A 2 28.78 6.21 -22.58
CA LEU A 2 27.59 6.66 -23.33
C LEU A 2 27.26 8.15 -23.17
N GLU A 3 27.81 8.82 -22.16
CA GLU A 3 27.59 10.24 -21.85
C GLU A 3 28.92 11.04 -21.84
N CYS A 4 29.92 10.53 -22.55
CA CYS A 4 31.19 11.25 -22.65
C CYS A 4 31.02 12.59 -23.35
N ARG A 5 31.70 13.60 -22.84
CA ARG A 5 31.81 14.94 -23.45
C ARG A 5 33.26 15.41 -23.43
N THR A 6 33.64 16.15 -24.42
CA THR A 6 34.94 16.80 -24.42
C THR A 6 34.91 17.98 -23.46
N LEU A 7 35.82 18.05 -22.52
CA LEU A 7 36.00 19.18 -21.62
C LEU A 7 37.06 20.13 -22.14
N ALA A 8 38.13 19.54 -22.72
CA ALA A 8 39.22 20.27 -23.35
C ALA A 8 39.94 19.34 -24.34
N GLY A 9 40.59 19.86 -25.35
CA GLY A 9 41.40 19.11 -26.32
C GLY A 9 40.64 18.76 -27.60
N ASN A 10 41.10 17.71 -28.30
CA ASN A 10 40.62 17.32 -29.62
C ASN A 10 39.32 16.47 -29.53
N ASP A 11 38.26 16.97 -30.15
CA ASP A 11 36.96 16.24 -30.28
C ASP A 11 37.08 14.93 -31.07
N GLY A 12 38.14 14.75 -31.88
CA GLY A 12 38.39 13.53 -32.63
C GLY A 12 38.50 12.28 -31.72
N LEU A 13 39.10 12.42 -30.55
CA LEU A 13 39.17 11.32 -29.56
C LEU A 13 37.78 10.90 -29.03
N ARG A 14 36.90 11.87 -28.83
CA ARG A 14 35.50 11.59 -28.47
C ARG A 14 34.77 10.84 -29.58
N HIS A 15 34.96 11.23 -30.84
CA HIS A 15 34.35 10.54 -31.97
C HIS A 15 34.87 9.09 -32.09
N GLN A 16 36.17 8.86 -31.96
CA GLN A 16 36.74 7.51 -31.93
C GLN A 16 36.17 6.66 -30.80
N LEU A 17 36.00 7.22 -29.58
CA LEU A 17 35.38 6.52 -28.48
C LEU A 17 33.92 6.17 -28.77
N ILE A 18 33.13 7.07 -29.35
CA ILE A 18 31.74 6.83 -29.73
C ILE A 18 31.66 5.71 -30.78
N GLU A 19 32.54 5.74 -31.79
CA GLU A 19 32.60 4.67 -32.80
C GLU A 19 33.02 3.32 -32.22
N ALA A 20 34.00 3.29 -31.32
CA ALA A 20 34.45 2.07 -30.66
C ALA A 20 33.41 1.48 -29.72
N THR A 21 32.50 2.31 -29.22
CA THR A 21 31.42 1.89 -28.32
C THR A 21 30.04 1.81 -29.00
N ALA A 22 30.02 1.84 -30.33
CA ALA A 22 28.78 1.70 -31.11
C ALA A 22 28.04 0.39 -30.85
N PRO A 23 26.71 0.32 -31.00
CA PRO A 23 25.90 -0.85 -30.66
C PRO A 23 26.30 -2.15 -31.36
N ASP A 24 26.86 -2.05 -32.54
CA ASP A 24 27.37 -3.16 -33.35
C ASP A 24 28.77 -3.66 -32.95
N LYS A 25 29.55 -2.84 -32.23
CA LYS A 25 30.93 -3.14 -31.84
C LYS A 25 31.09 -3.51 -30.38
N MET A 26 30.21 -3.02 -29.54
CA MET A 26 30.30 -3.21 -28.08
C MET A 26 29.01 -3.83 -27.59
N TRP A 27 29.03 -4.55 -26.54
CA TRP A 27 27.95 -5.17 -25.78
C TRP A 27 26.54 -5.13 -26.42
N PRO A 28 25.99 -6.24 -26.92
CA PRO A 28 24.66 -6.29 -27.55
C PRO A 28 23.57 -5.68 -26.67
N ALA A 29 22.55 -5.08 -27.28
CA ALA A 29 21.52 -4.32 -26.55
C ALA A 29 20.75 -5.16 -25.52
N ASP A 30 20.47 -6.43 -25.84
CA ASP A 30 19.78 -7.38 -24.95
C ASP A 30 20.63 -7.75 -23.72
N ALA A 31 21.92 -8.04 -23.92
CA ALA A 31 22.84 -8.36 -22.83
C ALA A 31 23.09 -7.12 -21.95
N PHE A 32 23.22 -5.94 -22.56
CA PHE A 32 23.36 -4.67 -21.84
C PHE A 32 22.12 -4.35 -21.01
N PHE A 33 20.92 -4.53 -21.57
CA PHE A 33 19.66 -4.33 -20.86
C PHE A 33 19.53 -5.27 -19.66
N LYS A 34 19.74 -6.58 -19.85
CA LYS A 34 19.70 -7.57 -18.76
C LYS A 34 20.65 -7.22 -17.62
N ALA A 35 21.89 -6.82 -17.94
CA ALA A 35 22.86 -6.44 -16.94
C ALA A 35 22.44 -5.18 -16.16
N LYS A 36 21.88 -4.17 -16.85
CA LYS A 36 21.39 -2.95 -16.22
C LYS A 36 20.14 -3.17 -15.39
N TRP A 37 19.26 -4.03 -15.82
CA TRP A 37 18.08 -4.44 -15.04
C TRP A 37 18.48 -5.16 -13.76
N ASN A 38 19.37 -6.15 -13.84
CA ASN A 38 19.87 -6.88 -12.67
C ASN A 38 20.61 -5.94 -11.69
N GLU A 39 21.46 -5.03 -12.19
CA GLU A 39 22.11 -4.01 -11.38
C GLU A 39 21.10 -3.14 -10.63
N GLN A 40 20.02 -2.74 -11.30
CA GLN A 40 18.95 -1.95 -10.67
C GLN A 40 18.21 -2.75 -9.60
N ILE A 41 17.87 -4.00 -9.83
CA ILE A 41 17.22 -4.87 -8.85
C ILE A 41 18.10 -5.00 -7.60
N ASP A 42 19.40 -5.28 -7.77
CA ASP A 42 20.33 -5.43 -6.64
C ASP A 42 20.53 -4.12 -5.88
N ARG A 43 20.59 -3.00 -6.59
CA ARG A 43 20.70 -1.66 -6.01
C ARG A 43 19.43 -1.29 -5.21
N HIS A 44 18.23 -1.52 -5.77
CA HIS A 44 16.97 -1.27 -5.07
C HIS A 44 16.82 -2.15 -3.83
N ARG A 45 17.28 -3.41 -3.89
CA ARG A 45 17.27 -4.32 -2.73
C ARG A 45 18.09 -3.78 -1.56
N LYS A 46 19.21 -3.10 -1.80
CA LYS A 46 20.04 -2.42 -0.77
C LYS A 46 19.31 -1.26 -0.09
N HIS A 47 18.30 -0.71 -0.74
CA HIS A 47 17.41 0.33 -0.21
C HIS A 47 16.03 -0.25 0.21
N HIS A 48 15.96 -1.55 0.55
CA HIS A 48 14.73 -2.24 0.95
C HIS A 48 13.60 -2.17 -0.08
N ASN A 49 13.91 -1.92 -1.36
CA ASN A 49 12.96 -1.71 -2.46
C ASN A 49 11.94 -0.60 -2.18
N THR A 50 12.30 0.40 -1.39
CA THR A 50 11.42 1.52 -1.04
C THR A 50 12.03 2.87 -1.43
N GLU A 51 11.20 3.71 -2.00
CA GLU A 51 11.44 5.12 -2.26
C GLU A 51 11.13 6.02 -1.05
N TYR A 52 10.54 5.46 0.01
CA TYR A 52 9.96 6.19 1.14
C TYR A 52 10.88 6.28 2.37
N ASN A 53 12.15 5.98 2.25
CA ASN A 53 13.10 6.17 3.36
C ASN A 53 13.19 7.66 3.71
N LEU A 54 13.08 8.01 5.00
CA LEU A 54 13.10 9.41 5.44
C LEU A 54 14.46 10.09 5.27
N GLU A 55 15.54 9.32 5.20
CA GLU A 55 16.88 9.79 4.84
C GLU A 55 17.33 9.14 3.52
N PRO A 56 16.73 9.52 2.38
CA PRO A 56 16.95 8.81 1.13
C PRO A 56 18.32 9.11 0.53
N ASN A 57 18.86 8.15 -0.23
CA ASN A 57 19.99 8.38 -1.10
C ASN A 57 19.51 8.91 -2.45
N ILE A 58 19.81 10.18 -2.75
CA ILE A 58 19.31 10.92 -3.93
C ILE A 58 19.69 10.24 -5.25
N LYS A 59 20.84 9.55 -5.26
CA LYS A 59 21.39 8.95 -6.47
C LYS A 59 20.95 7.51 -6.66
N THR A 60 21.02 6.67 -5.61
CA THR A 60 20.93 5.22 -5.74
C THR A 60 19.64 4.61 -5.21
N ALA A 61 18.85 5.36 -4.43
CA ALA A 61 17.52 4.89 -4.01
C ALA A 61 16.56 4.76 -5.19
N PRO A 62 15.48 3.96 -5.07
CA PRO A 62 14.44 3.88 -6.09
C PRO A 62 13.87 5.25 -6.44
N GLY A 63 13.72 5.55 -7.73
CA GLY A 63 13.31 6.87 -8.24
C GLY A 63 14.42 7.93 -8.22
N GLY A 64 15.65 7.59 -7.81
CA GLY A 64 16.78 8.50 -7.79
C GLY A 64 17.49 8.65 -9.16
N LEU A 65 18.52 9.50 -9.21
CA LEU A 65 19.25 9.82 -10.44
C LEU A 65 19.76 8.59 -11.21
N ARG A 66 20.11 7.50 -10.52
CA ARG A 66 20.62 6.30 -11.18
C ARG A 66 19.54 5.56 -11.97
N ASP A 67 18.27 5.64 -11.58
CA ASP A 67 17.15 5.07 -12.33
C ASP A 67 16.95 5.81 -13.65
N ILE A 68 16.99 7.15 -13.61
CA ILE A 68 16.95 7.99 -14.80
C ILE A 68 18.10 7.61 -15.75
N GLN A 69 19.32 7.55 -15.22
CA GLN A 69 20.51 7.20 -16.00
C GLN A 69 20.39 5.81 -16.65
N ASN A 70 19.88 4.83 -15.92
CA ASN A 70 19.71 3.46 -16.45
C ASN A 70 18.75 3.43 -17.64
N ILE A 71 17.56 4.05 -17.52
CA ILE A 71 16.62 4.17 -18.65
C ILE A 71 17.32 4.82 -19.84
N CYS A 72 17.99 5.97 -19.60
CA CYS A 72 18.64 6.73 -20.64
C CYS A 72 19.74 5.93 -21.35
N TRP A 73 20.57 5.21 -20.60
CA TRP A 73 21.66 4.42 -21.19
C TRP A 73 21.13 3.24 -22.01
N VAL A 74 20.12 2.53 -21.51
CA VAL A 74 19.53 1.42 -22.24
C VAL A 74 18.82 1.91 -23.49
N ALA A 75 18.05 2.99 -23.39
CA ALA A 75 17.35 3.56 -24.53
C ALA A 75 18.32 4.13 -25.58
N LYS A 76 19.36 4.86 -25.17
CA LYS A 76 20.42 5.32 -26.09
C LYS A 76 21.09 4.16 -26.81
N ARG A 77 21.36 3.07 -26.08
CA ARG A 77 21.98 1.87 -26.63
C ARG A 77 21.08 1.16 -27.64
N PHE A 78 19.78 0.99 -27.32
CA PHE A 78 18.83 0.27 -28.17
C PHE A 78 18.43 1.07 -29.42
N PHE A 79 18.13 2.38 -29.25
CA PHE A 79 17.68 3.22 -30.35
C PHE A 79 18.82 3.87 -31.16
N GLY A 80 20.08 3.75 -30.72
CA GLY A 80 21.23 4.39 -31.36
C GLY A 80 21.20 5.92 -31.30
N VAL A 81 20.50 6.52 -30.31
CA VAL A 81 20.36 7.97 -30.16
C VAL A 81 21.37 8.53 -29.16
N ARG A 82 21.70 9.83 -29.32
CA ARG A 82 22.69 10.52 -28.47
C ARG A 82 22.04 11.31 -27.34
N THR A 83 20.83 11.81 -27.53
CA THR A 83 20.14 12.67 -26.57
C THR A 83 18.76 12.10 -26.21
N LEU A 84 18.28 12.43 -25.01
CA LEU A 84 16.91 12.06 -24.56
C LEU A 84 15.83 12.68 -25.46
N ARG A 85 16.06 13.90 -25.97
CA ARG A 85 15.11 14.57 -26.86
C ARG A 85 14.86 13.82 -28.17
N GLN A 86 15.89 13.10 -28.68
CA GLN A 86 15.74 12.25 -29.86
C GLN A 86 14.87 11.00 -29.57
N LEU A 87 14.79 10.55 -28.33
CA LEU A 87 13.91 9.44 -27.91
C LEU A 87 12.44 9.85 -27.92
N ASN A 88 12.14 11.09 -27.57
CA ASN A 88 10.77 11.60 -27.64
C ASN A 88 10.21 11.49 -29.07
N GLY A 89 10.97 11.94 -30.06
CA GLY A 89 10.60 11.82 -31.49
C GLY A 89 10.48 10.40 -32.03
N LYS A 90 10.90 9.37 -31.26
CA LYS A 90 10.76 7.95 -31.61
C LYS A 90 9.57 7.24 -30.91
N GLY A 91 8.70 8.00 -30.22
CA GLY A 91 7.55 7.43 -29.50
C GLY A 91 7.92 6.61 -28.25
N PHE A 92 9.18 6.74 -27.77
CA PHE A 92 9.61 6.06 -26.55
C PHE A 92 9.00 6.71 -25.31
N PHE A 93 8.90 8.04 -25.27
CA PHE A 93 8.21 8.80 -24.24
C PHE A 93 6.96 9.47 -24.83
N THR A 94 5.93 9.64 -24.00
CA THR A 94 4.92 10.67 -24.23
C THR A 94 5.49 12.04 -23.84
N GLU A 95 4.85 13.14 -24.26
CA GLU A 95 5.28 14.50 -23.84
C GLU A 95 5.22 14.68 -22.32
N GLU A 96 4.19 14.11 -21.66
CA GLU A 96 4.06 14.11 -20.20
C GLU A 96 5.21 13.35 -19.54
N GLU A 97 5.51 12.14 -20.01
CA GLU A 97 6.59 11.29 -19.50
C GLU A 97 7.95 11.98 -19.66
N PHE A 98 8.17 12.61 -20.79
CA PHE A 98 9.39 13.38 -21.03
C PHE A 98 9.51 14.60 -20.11
N GLY A 99 8.39 15.31 -19.88
CA GLY A 99 8.33 16.44 -18.94
C GLY A 99 8.64 16.00 -17.50
N ILE A 100 8.08 14.86 -17.05
CA ILE A 100 8.37 14.28 -15.73
C ILE A 100 9.85 13.93 -15.59
N LEU A 101 10.44 13.31 -16.63
CA LEU A 101 11.85 12.92 -16.61
C LEU A 101 12.77 14.13 -16.48
N VAL A 102 12.57 15.15 -17.32
CA VAL A 102 13.43 16.35 -17.35
C VAL A 102 13.30 17.16 -16.08
N SER A 103 12.07 17.49 -15.66
CA SER A 103 11.84 18.28 -14.45
C SER A 103 12.29 17.56 -13.19
N GLY A 104 12.11 16.24 -13.14
CA GLY A 104 12.57 15.40 -12.03
C GLY A 104 14.09 15.31 -11.97
N GLU A 105 14.76 15.13 -13.11
CA GLU A 105 16.21 15.13 -13.19
C GLU A 105 16.80 16.47 -12.73
N GLU A 106 16.28 17.59 -13.22
CA GLU A 106 16.71 18.94 -12.81
C GLU A 106 16.54 19.15 -11.29
N PHE A 107 15.40 18.77 -10.75
CA PHE A 107 15.15 18.89 -9.31
C PHE A 107 16.13 18.06 -8.48
N LEU A 108 16.35 16.79 -8.84
CA LEU A 108 17.29 15.92 -8.12
C LEU A 108 18.74 16.40 -8.23
N TRP A 109 19.14 16.96 -9.38
CA TRP A 109 20.46 17.60 -9.53
C TRP A 109 20.58 18.84 -8.66
N LYS A 110 19.54 19.68 -8.58
CA LYS A 110 19.50 20.86 -7.70
C LYS A 110 19.66 20.45 -6.23
N VAL A 111 18.91 19.43 -5.79
CA VAL A 111 18.99 18.91 -4.42
C VAL A 111 20.38 18.34 -4.15
N ARG A 112 20.93 17.55 -5.07
CA ARG A 112 22.27 16.95 -4.93
C ARG A 112 23.37 18.01 -4.85
N TYR A 113 23.31 19.03 -5.69
CA TYR A 113 24.27 20.11 -5.68
C TYR A 113 24.23 20.89 -4.36
N GLY A 114 23.05 21.26 -3.90
CA GLY A 114 22.86 21.90 -2.59
C GLY A 114 23.38 21.05 -1.45
N LEU A 115 23.13 19.75 -1.48
CA LEU A 115 23.61 18.79 -0.48
C LEU A 115 25.15 18.74 -0.45
N HIS A 116 25.81 18.69 -1.62
CA HIS A 116 27.28 18.71 -1.70
C HIS A 116 27.87 20.03 -1.18
N MET A 117 27.20 21.16 -1.42
CA MET A 117 27.63 22.47 -0.89
C MET A 117 27.56 22.51 0.63
N ILE A 118 26.47 22.06 1.24
CA ILE A 118 26.28 22.04 2.69
C ILE A 118 27.25 21.06 3.34
N ALA A 119 27.37 19.86 2.79
CA ALA A 119 28.22 18.82 3.35
C ALA A 119 29.74 19.06 3.13
N GLY A 120 30.13 19.98 2.23
CA GLY A 120 31.52 20.24 1.84
C GLY A 120 32.21 19.04 1.16
N ARG A 121 31.44 18.01 0.77
CA ARG A 121 31.94 16.76 0.16
C ARG A 121 30.85 16.16 -0.74
N ALA A 122 31.22 15.12 -1.48
CA ALA A 122 30.27 14.30 -2.22
C ALA A 122 29.42 13.45 -1.26
N GLU A 123 28.29 14.03 -0.81
CA GLU A 123 27.30 13.37 0.04
C GLU A 123 26.05 13.05 -0.81
N GLU A 124 25.56 11.82 -0.70
CA GLU A 124 24.41 11.37 -1.49
C GLU A 124 23.18 11.06 -0.61
N ARG A 125 23.37 11.02 0.72
CA ARG A 125 22.33 10.74 1.69
C ARG A 125 21.75 12.02 2.27
N LEU A 126 20.46 12.19 2.07
CA LEU A 126 19.72 13.38 2.53
C LEU A 126 19.30 13.20 3.99
N LEU A 127 20.27 13.41 4.92
CA LEU A 127 20.07 13.32 6.37
C LEU A 127 19.14 14.42 6.87
N PHE A 128 18.47 14.22 8.02
CA PHE A 128 17.51 15.16 8.58
C PHE A 128 18.04 16.59 8.74
N ASP A 129 19.29 16.76 9.16
CA ASP A 129 19.88 18.08 9.30
C ASP A 129 20.04 18.78 7.94
N TYR A 130 20.53 18.05 6.94
CA TYR A 130 20.64 18.58 5.58
C TYR A 130 19.28 18.90 4.94
N GLN A 131 18.23 18.14 5.28
CA GLN A 131 16.87 18.43 4.81
C GLN A 131 16.39 19.79 5.29
N ARG A 132 16.65 20.14 6.58
CA ARG A 132 16.28 21.44 7.15
C ARG A 132 17.03 22.59 6.48
N GLU A 133 18.34 22.45 6.33
CA GLU A 133 19.17 23.49 5.69
C GLU A 133 18.77 23.68 4.21
N LEU A 134 18.54 22.59 3.46
CA LEU A 134 18.11 22.67 2.07
C LEU A 134 16.72 23.30 1.94
N ALA A 135 15.80 23.00 2.84
CA ALA A 135 14.47 23.62 2.83
C ALA A 135 14.59 25.16 2.94
N GLN A 136 15.44 25.65 3.83
CA GLN A 136 15.70 27.08 3.98
C GLN A 136 16.37 27.69 2.73
N ILE A 137 17.44 27.05 2.21
CA ILE A 137 18.16 27.51 1.01
C ILE A 137 17.23 27.57 -0.21
N PHE A 138 16.27 26.63 -0.32
CA PHE A 138 15.31 26.59 -1.42
C PHE A 138 14.08 27.49 -1.20
N GLY A 139 14.03 28.25 -0.09
CA GLY A 139 12.97 29.21 0.20
C GLY A 139 11.65 28.59 0.63
N TYR A 140 11.69 27.40 1.23
CA TYR A 140 10.49 26.86 1.88
C TYR A 140 10.29 27.51 3.24
N GLU A 141 9.03 27.72 3.61
CA GLU A 141 8.61 28.37 4.85
C GLU A 141 7.62 27.50 5.61
N ASP A 142 7.57 27.70 6.95
CA ASP A 142 6.55 27.08 7.78
C ASP A 142 5.18 27.68 7.43
N LYS A 143 4.22 26.82 7.05
CA LYS A 143 2.91 27.28 6.59
C LYS A 143 1.82 26.23 6.87
N ASN A 144 0.65 26.70 7.28
CA ASN A 144 -0.53 25.83 7.51
C ASN A 144 -0.26 24.71 8.54
N GLY A 145 0.54 24.98 9.58
CA GLY A 145 0.88 24.02 10.63
C GLY A 145 1.90 22.95 10.21
N ARG A 146 2.52 23.09 9.02
CA ARG A 146 3.60 22.23 8.53
C ARG A 146 4.93 22.97 8.50
N LEU A 147 6.01 22.26 8.81
CA LEU A 147 7.37 22.80 8.77
C LEU A 147 7.86 22.98 7.33
N ALA A 148 8.77 23.92 7.10
CA ALA A 148 9.45 24.14 5.83
C ALA A 148 10.08 22.86 5.25
N VAL A 149 10.70 22.05 6.13
CA VAL A 149 11.30 20.77 5.76
C VAL A 149 10.26 19.76 5.29
N GLU A 150 9.05 19.75 5.88
CA GLU A 150 7.98 18.84 5.45
C GLU A 150 7.45 19.22 4.05
N HIS A 151 7.34 20.52 3.76
CA HIS A 151 6.97 21.01 2.42
C HIS A 151 8.02 20.62 1.36
N PHE A 152 9.31 20.80 1.68
CA PHE A 152 10.42 20.40 0.81
C PHE A 152 10.41 18.89 0.55
N MET A 153 10.34 18.08 1.60
CA MET A 153 10.38 16.62 1.48
C MET A 153 9.13 16.05 0.83
N HIS A 154 7.96 16.65 1.05
CA HIS A 154 6.74 16.27 0.33
C HIS A 154 6.91 16.45 -1.19
N ARG A 155 7.50 17.57 -1.63
CA ARG A 155 7.83 17.78 -3.05
C ARG A 155 8.86 16.75 -3.54
N TYR A 156 9.89 16.47 -2.74
CA TYR A 156 10.92 15.47 -3.05
C TYR A 156 10.30 14.10 -3.30
N TYR A 157 9.48 13.60 -2.38
CA TYR A 157 8.86 12.28 -2.52
C TYR A 157 7.89 12.21 -3.70
N ARG A 158 7.11 13.24 -3.96
CA ARG A 158 6.23 13.26 -5.14
C ARG A 158 7.01 13.15 -6.44
N ILE A 159 8.15 13.81 -6.56
CA ILE A 159 9.01 13.73 -7.73
C ILE A 159 9.64 12.33 -7.84
N VAL A 160 10.18 11.80 -6.75
CA VAL A 160 10.80 10.47 -6.72
C VAL A 160 9.78 9.37 -7.05
N LEU A 161 8.54 9.49 -6.55
CA LEU A 161 7.45 8.58 -6.90
C LEU A 161 7.12 8.61 -8.40
N ALA A 162 6.99 9.80 -8.98
CA ALA A 162 6.71 9.94 -10.41
C ALA A 162 7.86 9.37 -11.27
N LEU A 163 9.11 9.61 -10.87
CA LEU A 163 10.29 9.04 -11.53
C LEU A 163 10.38 7.52 -11.38
N ARG A 164 10.01 7.00 -10.21
CA ARG A 164 9.96 5.55 -9.98
C ARG A 164 8.91 4.87 -10.85
N GLU A 165 7.73 5.45 -10.93
CA GLU A 165 6.67 4.98 -11.82
C GLU A 165 7.12 4.98 -13.27
N LEU A 166 7.69 6.11 -13.73
CA LEU A 166 8.20 6.24 -15.10
C LEU A 166 9.28 5.19 -15.38
N ASN A 167 10.20 4.97 -14.44
CA ASN A 167 11.24 3.95 -14.56
C ASN A 167 10.63 2.54 -14.77
N ASP A 168 9.63 2.17 -13.97
CA ASP A 168 9.00 0.86 -14.07
C ASP A 168 8.30 0.66 -15.42
N VAL A 169 7.60 1.70 -15.92
CA VAL A 169 6.94 1.68 -17.24
C VAL A 169 7.96 1.58 -18.37
N MET A 170 9.03 2.39 -18.31
CA MET A 170 10.06 2.41 -19.34
C MET A 170 10.85 1.12 -19.41
N LEU A 171 11.22 0.56 -18.27
CA LEU A 171 11.91 -0.74 -18.23
C LEU A 171 11.05 -1.85 -18.81
N GLN A 172 9.76 -1.85 -18.52
CA GLN A 172 8.84 -2.83 -19.10
C GLN A 172 8.70 -2.63 -20.61
N PHE A 173 8.59 -1.39 -21.09
CA PHE A 173 8.59 -1.09 -22.53
C PHE A 173 9.88 -1.59 -23.19
N LEU A 174 11.04 -1.39 -22.56
CA LEU A 174 12.33 -1.86 -23.09
C LEU A 174 12.42 -3.39 -23.05
N ASP A 175 11.87 -4.06 -22.03
CA ASP A 175 11.78 -5.51 -21.99
C ASP A 175 10.98 -6.04 -23.19
N GLU A 176 9.80 -5.49 -23.41
CA GLU A 176 8.93 -5.86 -24.53
C GLU A 176 9.63 -5.62 -25.89
N ALA A 177 10.30 -4.47 -26.06
CA ALA A 177 10.95 -4.09 -27.31
C ALA A 177 12.25 -4.86 -27.59
N ILE A 178 13.01 -5.23 -26.55
CA ILE A 178 14.36 -5.82 -26.68
C ILE A 178 14.32 -7.33 -26.49
N LEU A 179 13.74 -7.83 -25.39
CA LEU A 179 13.82 -9.24 -25.00
C LEU A 179 12.67 -10.08 -25.51
N GLN A 180 11.50 -9.46 -25.75
CA GLN A 180 10.31 -10.18 -26.22
C GLN A 180 10.11 -10.08 -27.73
N ARG A 181 10.93 -9.31 -28.42
CA ARG A 181 10.82 -9.12 -29.88
C ARG A 181 10.95 -10.46 -30.62
N GLY A 182 9.92 -10.78 -31.42
CA GLY A 182 9.91 -11.99 -32.27
C GLY A 182 9.59 -13.30 -31.53
N LYS A 183 9.27 -13.25 -30.23
CA LYS A 183 8.77 -14.43 -29.52
C LYS A 183 7.27 -14.58 -29.77
N SER A 184 6.80 -15.85 -29.80
CA SER A 184 5.36 -16.13 -29.73
C SER A 184 4.86 -15.86 -28.31
N HIS A 185 3.73 -15.19 -28.21
CA HIS A 185 3.09 -14.89 -26.93
C HIS A 185 1.82 -15.69 -26.76
N THR A 186 1.60 -16.23 -25.58
CA THR A 186 0.32 -16.85 -25.22
C THR A 186 -0.64 -15.74 -24.81
N VAL A 187 -1.76 -15.62 -25.52
CA VAL A 187 -2.83 -14.68 -25.18
C VAL A 187 -4.01 -15.47 -24.64
N THR A 188 -4.42 -15.17 -23.41
CA THR A 188 -5.56 -15.80 -22.73
C THR A 188 -6.59 -14.73 -22.39
N PRO A 189 -7.82 -14.77 -22.93
CA PRO A 189 -8.88 -13.86 -22.55
C PRO A 189 -9.23 -14.00 -21.07
N LEU A 190 -9.44 -12.88 -20.37
CA LEU A 190 -10.00 -12.85 -19.02
C LEU A 190 -11.48 -12.48 -19.07
N ASN A 191 -11.82 -11.48 -19.88
CA ASN A 191 -13.16 -11.06 -20.21
C ASN A 191 -13.17 -10.22 -21.51
N GLU A 192 -14.25 -9.53 -21.82
CA GLU A 192 -14.37 -8.70 -23.04
C GLU A 192 -13.37 -7.53 -23.07
N ARG A 193 -12.95 -7.02 -21.91
CA ARG A 193 -12.10 -5.84 -21.74
C ARG A 193 -10.64 -6.16 -21.54
N PHE A 194 -10.34 -7.30 -20.95
CA PHE A 194 -8.98 -7.65 -20.52
C PHE A 194 -8.56 -9.04 -20.97
N GLN A 195 -7.28 -9.16 -21.27
CA GLN A 195 -6.62 -10.42 -21.61
C GLN A 195 -5.24 -10.48 -20.94
N LEU A 196 -4.71 -11.69 -20.80
CA LEU A 196 -3.33 -11.92 -20.42
C LEU A 196 -2.49 -12.13 -21.66
N ARG A 197 -1.38 -11.41 -21.75
CA ARG A 197 -0.29 -11.77 -22.64
C ARG A 197 0.85 -12.30 -21.80
N ASP A 198 1.09 -13.60 -21.90
CA ASP A 198 1.94 -14.36 -20.99
C ASP A 198 1.44 -14.21 -19.54
N LYS A 199 2.10 -13.40 -18.72
CA LYS A 199 1.74 -13.14 -17.31
C LYS A 199 1.33 -11.70 -17.02
N TYR A 200 1.20 -10.87 -18.06
CA TYR A 200 0.86 -9.46 -17.93
C TYR A 200 -0.54 -9.19 -18.44
N ILE A 201 -1.33 -8.50 -17.64
CA ILE A 201 -2.68 -8.09 -18.03
C ILE A 201 -2.59 -6.90 -18.99
N GLU A 202 -3.39 -6.95 -20.05
CA GLU A 202 -3.54 -5.85 -21.01
C GLU A 202 -5.00 -5.65 -21.39
N VAL A 203 -5.34 -4.45 -21.86
CA VAL A 203 -6.64 -4.17 -22.46
C VAL A 203 -6.76 -4.84 -23.83
N THR A 204 -7.97 -5.27 -24.19
CA THR A 204 -8.27 -5.85 -25.52
C THR A 204 -8.21 -4.81 -26.64
N HIS A 205 -8.47 -3.54 -26.33
CA HIS A 205 -8.35 -2.42 -27.25
C HIS A 205 -8.14 -1.07 -26.51
N THR A 206 -7.64 -0.06 -27.20
CA THR A 206 -7.19 1.20 -26.61
C THR A 206 -8.32 2.08 -26.01
N LYS A 207 -9.58 1.85 -26.36
CA LYS A 207 -10.73 2.63 -25.89
C LYS A 207 -11.46 2.01 -24.68
N VAL A 208 -10.93 0.92 -24.09
CA VAL A 208 -11.59 0.20 -22.98
C VAL A 208 -12.00 1.15 -21.85
N PHE A 209 -11.07 1.96 -21.34
CA PHE A 209 -11.36 2.86 -20.22
C PHE A 209 -12.32 4.01 -20.58
N GLN A 210 -12.30 4.46 -21.83
CA GLN A 210 -13.21 5.50 -22.30
C GLN A 210 -14.65 4.98 -22.47
N GLN A 211 -14.81 3.72 -22.90
CA GLN A 211 -16.11 3.09 -23.08
C GLN A 211 -16.69 2.59 -21.76
N GLN A 212 -15.83 2.10 -20.86
CA GLN A 212 -16.22 1.59 -19.56
C GLN A 212 -15.25 2.12 -18.49
N PRO A 213 -15.52 3.27 -17.88
CA PRO A 213 -14.62 3.86 -16.87
C PRO A 213 -14.37 2.95 -15.66
N SER A 214 -15.35 2.14 -15.22
CA SER A 214 -15.19 1.18 -14.12
C SER A 214 -14.04 0.17 -14.35
N ALA A 215 -13.64 -0.05 -15.61
CA ALA A 215 -12.47 -0.85 -15.95
C ALA A 215 -11.15 -0.32 -15.31
N LEU A 216 -11.09 0.96 -14.90
CA LEU A 216 -9.97 1.54 -14.15
C LEU A 216 -9.78 0.90 -12.77
N LEU A 217 -10.84 0.36 -12.17
CA LEU A 217 -10.77 -0.42 -10.93
C LEU A 217 -10.80 -1.93 -11.19
N GLU A 218 -11.59 -2.37 -12.17
CA GLU A 218 -11.75 -3.79 -12.51
C GLU A 218 -10.42 -4.49 -12.79
N ILE A 219 -9.48 -3.84 -13.47
CA ILE A 219 -8.16 -4.41 -13.76
C ILE A 219 -7.44 -4.86 -12.49
N PHE A 220 -7.53 -4.10 -11.39
CA PHE A 220 -6.91 -4.45 -10.12
C PHE A 220 -7.67 -5.57 -9.41
N VAL A 221 -8.99 -5.63 -9.53
CA VAL A 221 -9.82 -6.74 -9.03
C VAL A 221 -9.44 -8.05 -9.73
N LEU A 222 -9.33 -8.04 -11.05
CA LEU A 222 -8.88 -9.20 -11.83
C LEU A 222 -7.49 -9.67 -11.42
N MET A 223 -6.55 -8.74 -11.23
CA MET A 223 -5.21 -9.05 -10.72
C MET A 223 -5.23 -9.61 -9.30
N GLY A 224 -6.16 -9.18 -8.46
CA GLY A 224 -6.31 -9.65 -7.09
C GLY A 224 -6.95 -11.04 -6.98
N LYS A 225 -7.74 -11.44 -7.95
CA LYS A 225 -8.38 -12.76 -8.04
C LYS A 225 -7.50 -13.82 -8.73
N THR A 226 -6.54 -13.40 -9.55
CA THR A 226 -5.74 -14.29 -10.38
C THR A 226 -4.29 -14.32 -9.88
N GLU A 227 -3.85 -15.46 -9.37
CA GLU A 227 -2.54 -15.62 -8.73
C GLU A 227 -1.36 -15.35 -9.70
N ASN A 228 -1.49 -15.81 -10.95
CA ASN A 228 -0.39 -15.85 -11.92
C ASN A 228 -0.16 -14.53 -12.68
N ILE A 229 -0.92 -13.47 -12.41
CA ILE A 229 -0.69 -12.16 -13.03
C ILE A 229 0.47 -11.46 -12.35
N GLU A 230 1.58 -11.26 -13.08
CA GLU A 230 2.78 -10.61 -12.54
C GLU A 230 2.74 -9.08 -12.64
N GLY A 231 2.04 -8.55 -13.64
CA GLY A 231 2.00 -7.11 -13.87
C GLY A 231 0.96 -6.65 -14.89
N VAL A 232 1.03 -5.36 -15.19
CA VAL A 232 0.24 -4.69 -16.23
C VAL A 232 1.18 -4.32 -17.37
N ARG A 233 0.81 -4.52 -18.62
CA ARG A 233 1.65 -4.15 -19.78
C ARG A 233 1.83 -2.63 -19.87
N ALA A 234 3.01 -2.20 -20.33
CA ALA A 234 3.37 -0.79 -20.44
C ALA A 234 2.35 0.05 -21.23
N SER A 235 1.83 -0.48 -22.33
CA SER A 235 0.76 0.17 -23.12
C SER A 235 -0.52 0.38 -22.32
N THR A 236 -0.92 -0.60 -21.50
CA THR A 236 -2.11 -0.51 -20.64
C THR A 236 -1.89 0.44 -19.47
N ILE A 237 -0.66 0.50 -18.89
CA ILE A 237 -0.33 1.49 -17.84
C ILE A 237 -0.47 2.91 -18.38
N ARG A 238 -0.01 3.18 -19.61
CA ARG A 238 -0.18 4.49 -20.25
C ARG A 238 -1.65 4.85 -20.40
N LEU A 239 -2.47 3.94 -20.91
CA LEU A 239 -3.92 4.16 -21.03
C LEU A 239 -4.60 4.38 -19.67
N LEU A 240 -4.19 3.66 -18.61
CA LEU A 240 -4.65 3.90 -17.24
C LEU A 240 -4.33 5.34 -16.79
N ARG A 241 -3.11 5.81 -17.05
CA ARG A 241 -2.67 7.17 -16.68
C ARG A 241 -3.42 8.24 -17.46
N GLU A 242 -3.57 8.08 -18.76
CA GLU A 242 -4.33 8.98 -19.63
C GLU A 242 -5.80 9.07 -19.23
N SER A 243 -6.36 7.96 -18.73
CA SER A 243 -7.77 7.87 -18.36
C SER A 243 -8.08 8.18 -16.88
N ARG A 244 -7.05 8.35 -16.04
CA ARG A 244 -7.22 8.54 -14.57
C ARG A 244 -8.04 9.78 -14.19
N ASP A 245 -8.11 10.80 -15.06
CA ASP A 245 -8.90 12.02 -14.84
C ASP A 245 -10.40 11.75 -14.91
N MET A 246 -10.81 10.60 -15.43
CA MET A 246 -12.20 10.13 -15.42
C MET A 246 -12.66 9.68 -14.02
N ILE A 247 -11.73 9.55 -13.06
CA ILE A 247 -12.04 9.25 -11.65
C ILE A 247 -12.41 10.56 -10.95
N ASP A 248 -13.59 11.04 -11.22
CA ASP A 248 -14.22 12.22 -10.64
C ASP A 248 -15.24 11.88 -9.54
N ASP A 249 -16.07 12.83 -9.12
CA ASP A 249 -17.09 12.62 -8.10
C ASP A 249 -18.20 11.66 -8.57
N GLU A 250 -18.57 11.71 -9.84
CA GLU A 250 -19.58 10.82 -10.42
C GLU A 250 -19.09 9.39 -10.47
N PHE A 251 -17.84 9.18 -10.89
CA PHE A 251 -17.17 7.88 -10.85
C PHE A 251 -17.16 7.30 -9.42
N ARG A 252 -16.81 8.11 -8.41
CA ARG A 252 -16.78 7.66 -7.01
C ARG A 252 -18.15 7.35 -6.44
N ALA A 253 -19.19 8.05 -6.91
CA ALA A 253 -20.57 7.84 -6.48
C ALA A 253 -21.23 6.62 -7.13
N ALA A 254 -20.69 6.11 -8.23
CA ALA A 254 -21.25 4.97 -8.95
C ALA A 254 -21.16 3.67 -8.11
N ALA A 255 -22.31 3.02 -7.88
CA ALA A 255 -22.39 1.80 -7.06
C ALA A 255 -21.51 0.66 -7.57
N GLU A 256 -21.33 0.55 -8.90
CA GLU A 256 -20.42 -0.42 -9.53
C GLU A 256 -18.97 -0.21 -9.06
N ASN A 257 -18.50 1.03 -9.07
CA ASN A 257 -17.12 1.37 -8.69
C ASN A 257 -16.89 1.17 -7.18
N GLN A 258 -17.90 1.48 -6.35
CA GLN A 258 -17.88 1.22 -4.92
C GLN A 258 -17.80 -0.27 -4.62
N ALA A 259 -18.58 -1.08 -5.31
CA ALA A 259 -18.54 -2.55 -5.19
C ALA A 259 -17.18 -3.11 -5.62
N LEU A 260 -16.62 -2.64 -6.75
CA LEU A 260 -15.30 -3.04 -7.23
C LEU A 260 -14.19 -2.71 -6.23
N PHE A 261 -14.25 -1.55 -5.57
CA PHE A 261 -13.24 -1.20 -4.57
C PHE A 261 -13.32 -2.09 -3.31
N ILE A 262 -14.53 -2.37 -2.82
CA ILE A 262 -14.71 -3.31 -1.71
C ILE A 262 -14.26 -4.72 -2.11
N GLU A 263 -14.56 -5.16 -3.33
CA GLU A 263 -14.10 -6.44 -3.85
C GLU A 263 -12.56 -6.49 -3.95
N LEU A 264 -11.92 -5.41 -4.38
CA LEU A 264 -10.45 -5.28 -4.36
C LEU A 264 -9.89 -5.47 -2.94
N MET A 265 -10.52 -4.85 -1.92
CA MET A 265 -10.07 -4.99 -0.53
C MET A 265 -10.19 -6.43 0.00
N ARG A 266 -11.08 -7.24 -0.59
CA ARG A 266 -11.24 -8.67 -0.32
C ARG A 266 -10.30 -9.58 -1.11
N SER A 267 -9.45 -9.00 -1.97
CA SER A 267 -8.55 -9.77 -2.83
C SER A 267 -7.72 -10.79 -2.07
N PRO A 268 -7.78 -12.09 -2.41
CA PRO A 268 -6.97 -13.12 -1.75
C PRO A 268 -5.48 -12.95 -2.07
N TYR A 269 -5.15 -12.48 -3.27
CA TYR A 269 -3.78 -12.35 -3.75
C TYR A 269 -3.33 -10.89 -3.82
N LYS A 270 -2.08 -10.64 -3.41
CA LYS A 270 -1.29 -9.43 -3.72
C LYS A 270 -1.91 -8.06 -3.39
N LEU A 271 -2.94 -7.97 -2.52
CA LEU A 271 -3.66 -6.71 -2.22
C LEU A 271 -2.71 -5.51 -2.04
N VAL A 272 -1.70 -5.63 -1.18
CA VAL A 272 -0.76 -4.52 -0.91
C VAL A 272 0.04 -4.12 -2.16
N SER A 273 0.41 -5.10 -2.99
CA SER A 273 1.08 -4.83 -4.27
C SER A 273 0.15 -4.09 -5.24
N LEU A 274 -1.14 -4.43 -5.23
CA LEU A 274 -2.17 -3.77 -6.05
C LEU A 274 -2.41 -2.33 -5.58
N LEU A 275 -2.59 -2.11 -4.28
CA LEU A 275 -2.72 -0.75 -3.72
C LEU A 275 -1.50 0.11 -4.03
N ARG A 276 -0.28 -0.43 -3.91
CA ARG A 276 0.94 0.27 -4.32
C ARG A 276 0.95 0.62 -5.81
N ARG A 277 0.47 -0.29 -6.68
CA ARG A 277 0.34 0.00 -8.12
C ARG A 277 -0.69 1.10 -8.36
N MET A 278 -1.83 1.06 -7.66
CA MET A 278 -2.85 2.13 -7.74
C MET A 278 -2.31 3.48 -7.28
N VAL A 279 -1.47 3.52 -6.23
CA VAL A 279 -0.76 4.75 -5.83
C VAL A 279 0.14 5.23 -6.96
N ARG A 280 1.00 4.35 -7.48
CA ARG A 280 1.96 4.67 -8.55
C ARG A 280 1.29 5.15 -9.83
N TYR A 281 0.18 4.53 -10.22
CA TYR A 281 -0.56 4.92 -11.44
C TYR A 281 -1.48 6.13 -11.23
N GLY A 282 -1.49 6.70 -10.01
CA GLY A 282 -2.31 7.86 -9.68
C GLY A 282 -3.80 7.56 -9.53
N ILE A 283 -4.18 6.28 -9.41
CA ILE A 283 -5.58 5.82 -9.32
C ILE A 283 -6.09 5.94 -7.88
N LEU A 284 -5.31 5.43 -6.88
CA LEU A 284 -5.79 5.39 -5.49
C LEU A 284 -6.08 6.78 -4.93
N GLY A 285 -5.19 7.74 -5.13
CA GLY A 285 -5.35 9.10 -4.62
C GLY A 285 -6.46 9.91 -5.32
N ARG A 286 -6.91 9.48 -6.51
CA ARG A 286 -8.10 10.05 -7.18
C ARG A 286 -9.37 9.39 -6.70
N TYR A 287 -9.33 8.08 -6.48
CA TYR A 287 -10.48 7.35 -5.93
C TYR A 287 -10.73 7.69 -4.46
N LEU A 288 -9.67 7.84 -3.67
CA LEU A 288 -9.68 8.32 -2.28
C LEU A 288 -8.91 9.63 -2.20
N PRO A 289 -9.55 10.81 -2.38
CA PRO A 289 -8.89 12.11 -2.38
C PRO A 289 -8.11 12.40 -1.08
N GLU A 290 -8.60 11.91 0.06
CA GLU A 290 -7.95 12.02 1.36
C GLU A 290 -6.61 11.28 1.36
N PHE A 291 -6.54 10.09 0.77
CA PHE A 291 -5.30 9.34 0.59
C PHE A 291 -4.33 10.07 -0.35
N GLY A 292 -4.85 10.71 -1.40
CA GLY A 292 -4.06 11.56 -2.28
C GLY A 292 -3.34 12.71 -1.56
N LYS A 293 -3.95 13.26 -0.49
CA LYS A 293 -3.36 14.35 0.31
C LYS A 293 -2.17 13.88 1.17
N ILE A 294 -2.19 12.64 1.63
CA ILE A 294 -1.10 12.06 2.44
C ILE A 294 0.00 11.38 1.61
N THR A 295 -0.20 11.23 0.30
CA THR A 295 0.79 10.59 -0.59
C THR A 295 2.08 11.40 -0.60
N GLY A 296 3.19 10.74 -0.22
CA GLY A 296 4.51 11.37 -0.09
C GLY A 296 4.63 12.33 1.09
N GLN A 297 3.65 12.38 2.00
CA GLN A 297 3.71 13.21 3.20
C GLN A 297 4.63 12.56 4.24
N MET A 298 5.58 13.33 4.74
CA MET A 298 6.49 12.95 5.81
C MET A 298 6.05 13.57 7.13
N GLN A 299 6.26 12.83 8.22
CA GLN A 299 6.32 13.41 9.57
C GLN A 299 7.80 13.55 9.97
N HIS A 300 8.18 14.75 10.38
CA HIS A 300 9.54 15.01 10.81
C HIS A 300 9.70 14.68 12.30
N ASP A 301 9.70 13.38 12.63
CA ASP A 301 9.96 12.88 13.98
C ASP A 301 10.97 11.72 13.96
N LEU A 302 11.45 11.32 15.14
CA LEU A 302 12.48 10.29 15.30
C LEU A 302 11.93 8.85 15.26
N PHE A 303 10.62 8.65 15.19
CA PHE A 303 10.01 7.33 15.33
C PHE A 303 9.59 6.74 13.99
N HIS A 304 9.10 7.57 13.06
CA HIS A 304 8.68 7.12 11.74
C HIS A 304 9.89 7.02 10.80
N ILE A 305 9.95 5.96 10.02
CA ILE A 305 11.00 5.75 9.01
C ILE A 305 10.44 5.80 7.58
N TYR A 306 9.12 5.98 7.44
CA TYR A 306 8.40 6.00 6.16
C TYR A 306 7.45 7.20 6.07
N THR A 307 7.07 7.55 4.83
CA THR A 307 5.96 8.49 4.57
C THR A 307 4.62 7.90 5.03
N VAL A 308 3.62 8.77 5.27
CA VAL A 308 2.31 8.35 5.83
C VAL A 308 1.62 7.31 4.94
N ASP A 309 1.62 7.51 3.62
CA ASP A 309 1.07 6.57 2.64
C ASP A 309 1.81 5.23 2.62
N ALA A 310 3.15 5.25 2.69
CA ALA A 310 3.95 4.03 2.74
C ALA A 310 3.74 3.27 4.04
N HIS A 311 3.71 3.97 5.18
CA HIS A 311 3.37 3.41 6.49
C HIS A 311 2.00 2.73 6.47
N THR A 312 0.97 3.42 5.95
CA THR A 312 -0.39 2.89 5.80
C THR A 312 -0.42 1.56 5.02
N LEU A 313 0.29 1.50 3.88
CA LEU A 313 0.35 0.26 3.09
C LEU A 313 1.19 -0.82 3.75
N LEU A 314 2.22 -0.47 4.53
CA LEU A 314 3.00 -1.41 5.33
C LEU A 314 2.17 -2.00 6.47
N LEU A 315 1.34 -1.21 7.12
CA LEU A 315 0.41 -1.65 8.16
C LEU A 315 -0.53 -2.73 7.61
N ILE A 316 -1.16 -2.52 6.44
CA ILE A 316 -2.01 -3.53 5.79
C ILE A 316 -1.19 -4.78 5.45
N ARG A 317 0.07 -4.62 5.02
CA ARG A 317 0.98 -5.75 4.77
C ARG A 317 1.24 -6.57 6.04
N HIS A 318 1.46 -5.92 7.18
CA HIS A 318 1.67 -6.61 8.46
C HIS A 318 0.43 -7.37 8.88
N MET A 319 -0.76 -6.77 8.80
CA MET A 319 -2.01 -7.48 9.09
C MET A 319 -2.18 -8.74 8.22
N ARG A 320 -1.93 -8.64 6.92
CA ARG A 320 -1.99 -9.82 6.02
C ARG A 320 -0.93 -10.87 6.34
N ARG A 321 0.26 -10.47 6.79
CA ARG A 321 1.32 -11.41 7.18
C ARG A 321 0.95 -12.23 8.41
N PHE A 322 0.10 -11.73 9.30
CA PHE A 322 -0.37 -12.49 10.46
C PHE A 322 -1.23 -13.72 10.09
N LEU A 323 -1.69 -13.84 8.85
CA LEU A 323 -2.30 -15.07 8.33
C LEU A 323 -1.27 -16.19 8.10
N ASN A 324 0.03 -15.90 8.10
CA ASN A 324 1.10 -16.87 7.86
C ASN A 324 1.49 -17.59 9.17
N ASP A 325 1.41 -18.92 9.18
CA ASP A 325 1.79 -19.76 10.32
C ASP A 325 3.25 -19.58 10.78
N GLY A 326 4.15 -19.25 9.89
CA GLY A 326 5.56 -18.97 10.21
C GLY A 326 5.77 -17.78 11.16
N LEU A 327 4.74 -16.95 11.38
CA LEU A 327 4.79 -15.83 12.33
C LEU A 327 4.12 -16.12 13.69
N LYS A 328 3.60 -17.31 13.88
CA LYS A 328 2.88 -17.70 15.10
C LYS A 328 3.73 -17.57 16.38
N GLU A 329 5.03 -17.83 16.30
CA GLU A 329 5.94 -17.69 17.45
C GLU A 329 6.21 -16.22 17.80
N VAL A 330 6.33 -15.35 16.79
CA VAL A 330 6.62 -13.92 16.98
C VAL A 330 5.37 -13.13 17.35
N PHE A 331 4.22 -13.47 16.74
CA PHE A 331 2.93 -12.76 16.91
C PHE A 331 1.79 -13.73 17.23
N PRO A 332 1.86 -14.48 18.38
CA PRO A 332 0.93 -15.58 18.65
C PRO A 332 -0.54 -15.14 18.73
N ILE A 333 -0.81 -14.00 19.36
CA ILE A 333 -2.17 -13.48 19.53
C ILE A 333 -2.70 -12.93 18.20
N ALA A 334 -1.93 -12.08 17.50
CA ALA A 334 -2.35 -11.49 16.24
C ALA A 334 -2.61 -12.56 15.16
N THR A 335 -1.74 -13.59 15.06
CA THR A 335 -1.93 -14.71 14.14
C THR A 335 -3.21 -15.52 14.46
N ARG A 336 -3.46 -15.79 15.75
CA ARG A 336 -4.67 -16.49 16.18
C ARG A 336 -5.93 -15.68 15.85
N ILE A 337 -5.92 -14.37 16.12
CA ILE A 337 -7.06 -13.49 15.86
C ILE A 337 -7.33 -13.40 14.35
N MET A 338 -6.30 -13.10 13.55
CA MET A 338 -6.46 -12.93 12.10
C MET A 338 -7.03 -14.17 11.40
N LYS A 339 -6.72 -15.39 11.90
CA LYS A 339 -7.31 -16.63 11.37
C LYS A 339 -8.77 -16.83 11.73
N ARG A 340 -9.28 -16.10 12.72
CA ARG A 340 -10.67 -16.17 13.20
C ARG A 340 -11.53 -15.02 12.68
N ILE A 341 -10.93 -14.00 12.10
CA ILE A 341 -11.67 -12.86 11.52
C ILE A 341 -12.23 -13.27 10.16
N ASP A 342 -13.55 -13.28 10.04
CA ASP A 342 -14.26 -13.66 8.82
C ASP A 342 -14.16 -12.60 7.72
N LYS A 343 -14.08 -11.32 8.12
CA LYS A 343 -14.04 -10.15 7.22
C LYS A 343 -12.76 -9.32 7.44
N PRO A 344 -11.59 -9.85 7.04
CA PRO A 344 -10.32 -9.15 7.26
C PRO A 344 -10.23 -7.79 6.53
N GLU A 345 -11.05 -7.56 5.50
CA GLU A 345 -11.17 -6.28 4.81
C GLU A 345 -11.59 -5.13 5.74
N VAL A 346 -12.30 -5.41 6.83
CA VAL A 346 -12.66 -4.42 7.86
C VAL A 346 -11.40 -3.84 8.50
N LEU A 347 -10.45 -4.70 8.88
CA LEU A 347 -9.16 -4.28 9.40
C LEU A 347 -8.32 -3.54 8.35
N TYR A 348 -8.36 -3.99 7.09
CA TYR A 348 -7.60 -3.32 6.03
C TYR A 348 -8.14 -1.92 5.75
N LEU A 349 -9.47 -1.74 5.80
CA LEU A 349 -10.10 -0.43 5.68
C LEU A 349 -9.77 0.47 6.87
N ALA A 350 -9.86 -0.06 8.11
CA ALA A 350 -9.43 0.69 9.30
C ALA A 350 -7.96 1.11 9.18
N GLY A 351 -7.09 0.18 8.73
CA GLY A 351 -5.69 0.47 8.48
C GLY A 351 -5.46 1.51 7.37
N LEU A 352 -6.31 1.54 6.34
CA LEU A 352 -6.21 2.52 5.26
C LEU A 352 -6.53 3.95 5.75
N TYR A 353 -7.41 4.06 6.75
CA TYR A 353 -7.93 5.33 7.26
C TYR A 353 -7.29 5.81 8.57
N HIS A 354 -6.52 4.98 9.31
CA HIS A 354 -6.05 5.30 10.67
C HIS A 354 -5.26 6.62 10.75
N ASP A 355 -4.45 6.90 9.73
CA ASP A 355 -3.58 8.08 9.63
C ASP A 355 -4.00 9.09 8.54
N ILE A 356 -5.15 8.88 7.92
CA ILE A 356 -5.57 9.67 6.74
C ILE A 356 -5.83 11.16 7.07
N GLY A 357 -6.09 11.47 8.34
CA GLY A 357 -6.28 12.83 8.85
C GLY A 357 -4.98 13.61 9.08
N LYS A 358 -3.81 12.99 8.96
CA LYS A 358 -2.52 13.63 9.21
C LYS A 358 -2.26 14.83 8.30
N GLY A 359 -1.66 15.87 8.85
CA GLY A 359 -1.30 17.11 8.13
C GLY A 359 -2.48 18.03 7.80
N ARG A 360 -3.67 17.78 8.35
CA ARG A 360 -4.87 18.63 8.15
C ARG A 360 -5.09 19.63 9.31
N GLY A 361 -4.26 19.56 10.35
CA GLY A 361 -4.47 20.29 11.60
C GLY A 361 -5.52 19.64 12.50
N GLY A 362 -5.34 19.70 13.81
CA GLY A 362 -6.21 19.03 14.79
C GLY A 362 -5.86 17.55 15.01
N ASP A 363 -6.76 16.83 15.67
CA ASP A 363 -6.59 15.40 15.98
C ASP A 363 -6.85 14.55 14.71
N HIS A 364 -5.80 13.95 14.19
CA HIS A 364 -5.87 13.13 12.96
C HIS A 364 -6.74 11.88 13.13
N SER A 365 -6.82 11.32 14.35
CA SER A 365 -7.63 10.14 14.63
C SER A 365 -9.12 10.44 14.53
N LEU A 366 -9.54 11.60 15.06
CA LEU A 366 -10.93 12.07 14.96
C LEU A 366 -11.29 12.42 13.50
N LEU A 367 -10.40 13.15 12.82
CA LEU A 367 -10.61 13.49 11.40
C LEU A 367 -10.69 12.24 10.51
N GLY A 368 -9.79 11.29 10.74
CA GLY A 368 -9.78 10.02 10.00
C GLY A 368 -11.00 9.17 10.28
N ALA A 369 -11.52 9.17 11.52
CA ALA A 369 -12.74 8.44 11.89
C ALA A 369 -13.98 8.97 11.13
N VAL A 370 -14.10 10.29 10.99
CA VAL A 370 -15.17 10.91 10.19
C VAL A 370 -15.04 10.55 8.72
N ASP A 371 -13.86 10.64 8.13
CA ASP A 371 -13.64 10.27 6.73
C ASP A 371 -13.95 8.77 6.49
N ALA A 372 -13.55 7.91 7.43
CA ALA A 372 -13.84 6.47 7.37
C ALA A 372 -15.35 6.19 7.44
N GLU A 373 -16.09 6.90 8.28
CA GLU A 373 -17.53 6.76 8.37
C GLU A 373 -18.23 7.17 7.07
N VAL A 374 -17.86 8.31 6.50
CA VAL A 374 -18.38 8.79 5.19
C VAL A 374 -18.08 7.77 4.10
N PHE A 375 -16.85 7.24 4.05
CA PHE A 375 -16.49 6.18 3.09
C PHE A 375 -17.37 4.94 3.26
N CYS A 376 -17.54 4.45 4.48
CA CYS A 376 -18.35 3.26 4.73
C CYS A 376 -19.82 3.44 4.34
N GLN A 377 -20.38 4.61 4.61
CA GLN A 377 -21.77 4.94 4.25
C GLN A 377 -21.94 5.00 2.73
N THR A 378 -21.04 5.68 2.02
CA THR A 378 -21.06 5.75 0.55
C THR A 378 -20.89 4.39 -0.10
N HIS A 379 -20.08 3.50 0.46
CA HIS A 379 -19.86 2.16 -0.07
C HIS A 379 -20.87 1.10 0.41
N GLY A 380 -21.96 1.51 1.03
CA GLY A 380 -23.05 0.63 1.44
C GLY A 380 -22.67 -0.40 2.53
N LEU A 381 -21.64 -0.10 3.34
CA LEU A 381 -21.29 -0.96 4.46
C LEU A 381 -22.34 -0.83 5.58
N SER A 382 -22.58 -1.93 6.31
CA SER A 382 -23.54 -1.92 7.41
C SER A 382 -23.14 -0.94 8.52
N LYS A 383 -24.10 -0.41 9.27
CA LYS A 383 -23.85 0.50 10.41
C LYS A 383 -22.87 -0.08 11.41
N ARG A 384 -22.94 -1.40 11.67
CA ARG A 384 -22.01 -2.10 12.56
C ARG A 384 -20.58 -2.06 12.04
N VAL A 385 -20.38 -2.39 10.75
CA VAL A 385 -19.05 -2.37 10.13
C VAL A 385 -18.51 -0.94 10.09
N SER A 386 -19.34 0.04 9.70
CA SER A 386 -18.98 1.45 9.70
C SER A 386 -18.56 1.94 11.08
N GLY A 387 -19.37 1.63 12.11
CA GLY A 387 -19.07 2.00 13.48
C GLY A 387 -17.80 1.35 14.03
N LEU A 388 -17.51 0.10 13.65
CA LEU A 388 -16.27 -0.56 14.02
C LEU A 388 -15.05 0.09 13.36
N ILE A 389 -15.10 0.34 12.04
CA ILE A 389 -13.99 0.96 11.32
C ILE A 389 -13.72 2.36 11.86
N SER A 390 -14.74 3.20 12.01
CA SER A 390 -14.62 4.55 12.55
C SER A 390 -14.03 4.53 13.97
N TRP A 391 -14.53 3.65 14.85
CA TRP A 391 -14.01 3.47 16.21
C TRP A 391 -12.55 2.99 16.23
N LEU A 392 -12.17 2.05 15.37
CA LEU A 392 -10.78 1.58 15.25
C LEU A 392 -9.84 2.71 14.82
N VAL A 393 -10.26 3.53 13.87
CA VAL A 393 -9.50 4.70 13.41
C VAL A 393 -9.36 5.72 14.54
N GLU A 394 -10.46 6.02 15.25
CA GLU A 394 -10.43 6.96 16.40
C GLU A 394 -9.51 6.47 17.52
N LYS A 395 -9.54 5.16 17.82
CA LYS A 395 -8.86 4.60 19.01
C LYS A 395 -7.55 3.88 18.69
N HIS A 396 -7.01 3.97 17.46
CA HIS A 396 -5.83 3.20 17.05
C HIS A 396 -4.60 3.40 17.94
N LEU A 397 -4.40 4.60 18.51
CA LEU A 397 -3.29 4.90 19.40
C LEU A 397 -3.52 4.47 20.86
N THR A 398 -4.76 4.19 21.24
CA THR A 398 -5.16 4.04 22.66
C THR A 398 -4.49 2.85 23.32
N MET A 399 -4.51 1.67 22.66
CA MET A 399 -3.94 0.46 23.25
C MET A 399 -2.42 0.56 23.42
N SER A 400 -1.72 1.16 22.45
CA SER A 400 -0.29 1.42 22.54
C SER A 400 0.04 2.42 23.67
N ALA A 401 -0.76 3.47 23.81
CA ALA A 401 -0.56 4.47 24.85
C ALA A 401 -0.77 3.89 26.25
N ILE A 402 -1.84 3.14 26.48
CA ILE A 402 -2.13 2.51 27.78
C ILE A 402 -1.04 1.50 28.13
N SER A 403 -0.68 0.61 27.20
CA SER A 403 0.32 -0.43 27.48
C SER A 403 1.70 0.11 27.87
N GLN A 404 2.06 1.31 27.44
CA GLN A 404 3.39 1.90 27.68
C GLN A 404 3.42 2.95 28.79
N LYS A 405 2.28 3.58 29.12
CA LYS A 405 2.24 4.75 30.01
C LYS A 405 1.46 4.51 31.32
N GLN A 406 0.75 3.38 31.43
CA GLN A 406 -0.07 3.09 32.63
C GLN A 406 0.38 1.80 33.31
N ASP A 407 0.09 1.67 34.58
CA ASP A 407 0.38 0.47 35.36
C ASP A 407 -0.68 -0.61 35.06
N LEU A 408 -0.29 -1.65 34.35
CA LEU A 408 -1.16 -2.76 33.97
C LEU A 408 -1.46 -3.72 35.13
N SER A 409 -0.84 -3.54 36.30
CA SER A 409 -1.18 -4.29 37.51
C SER A 409 -2.35 -3.65 38.27
N ASP A 410 -2.72 -2.40 37.93
CA ASP A 410 -3.88 -1.71 38.49
C ASP A 410 -5.18 -2.21 37.83
N PRO A 411 -6.08 -2.86 38.60
CA PRO A 411 -7.37 -3.33 38.07
C PRO A 411 -8.25 -2.20 37.51
N GLU A 412 -8.09 -0.97 38.00
CA GLU A 412 -8.88 0.18 37.52
C GLU A 412 -8.50 0.54 36.09
N VAL A 413 -7.21 0.54 35.74
CA VAL A 413 -6.70 0.75 34.39
C VAL A 413 -7.30 -0.27 33.42
N ILE A 414 -7.27 -1.56 33.81
CA ILE A 414 -7.81 -2.65 32.97
C ILE A 414 -9.33 -2.51 32.82
N ASN A 415 -10.07 -2.22 33.92
CA ASN A 415 -11.52 -2.07 33.86
C ASN A 415 -11.95 -0.85 33.04
N ASN A 416 -11.24 0.27 33.12
CA ASN A 416 -11.50 1.45 32.30
C ASN A 416 -11.26 1.17 30.83
N PHE A 417 -10.18 0.45 30.50
CA PHE A 417 -9.91 0.05 29.12
C PHE A 417 -10.93 -0.96 28.61
N ALA A 418 -11.37 -1.94 29.43
CA ALA A 418 -12.42 -2.89 29.07
C ALA A 418 -13.75 -2.18 28.76
N ARG A 419 -14.16 -1.18 29.60
CA ARG A 419 -15.35 -0.36 29.31
C ARG A 419 -15.24 0.43 28.02
N LEU A 420 -14.06 0.99 27.73
CA LEU A 420 -13.80 1.75 26.49
C LEU A 420 -13.90 0.85 25.26
N VAL A 421 -13.35 -0.36 25.33
CA VAL A 421 -13.36 -1.35 24.24
C VAL A 421 -14.78 -1.91 24.05
N GLY A 422 -15.46 -2.26 25.13
CA GLY A 422 -16.84 -2.68 25.17
C GLY A 422 -17.06 -4.17 24.93
N ASP A 423 -16.38 -4.80 23.97
CA ASP A 423 -16.56 -6.23 23.63
C ASP A 423 -15.26 -6.89 23.12
N GLN A 424 -15.28 -8.24 23.04
CA GLN A 424 -14.15 -9.03 22.57
C GLN A 424 -13.81 -8.77 21.10
N TYR A 425 -14.81 -8.51 20.27
CA TYR A 425 -14.64 -8.31 18.84
C TYR A 425 -13.85 -7.02 18.55
N ARG A 426 -14.20 -5.92 19.23
CA ARG A 426 -13.43 -4.67 19.19
C ARG A 426 -12.02 -4.83 19.75
N LEU A 427 -11.85 -5.58 20.85
CA LEU A 427 -10.54 -5.85 21.44
C LEU A 427 -9.62 -6.56 20.45
N ASP A 428 -10.12 -7.59 19.79
CA ASP A 428 -9.38 -8.39 18.84
C ASP A 428 -8.92 -7.54 17.64
N HIS A 429 -9.82 -6.76 17.07
CA HIS A 429 -9.49 -5.88 15.95
C HIS A 429 -8.49 -4.78 16.34
N LEU A 430 -8.68 -4.14 17.50
CA LEU A 430 -7.77 -3.11 17.99
C LEU A 430 -6.38 -3.67 18.28
N TYR A 431 -6.29 -4.87 18.86
CA TYR A 431 -4.99 -5.53 19.09
C TYR A 431 -4.22 -5.75 17.79
N VAL A 432 -4.88 -6.33 16.78
CA VAL A 432 -4.24 -6.59 15.48
C VAL A 432 -3.79 -5.31 14.80
N LEU A 433 -4.66 -4.28 14.80
CA LEU A 433 -4.36 -2.98 14.22
C LEU A 433 -3.15 -2.35 14.92
N THR A 434 -3.14 -2.31 16.25
CA THR A 434 -2.04 -1.69 17.04
C THR A 434 -0.72 -2.43 16.85
N VAL A 435 -0.72 -3.77 16.84
CA VAL A 435 0.52 -4.55 16.59
C VAL A 435 1.04 -4.32 15.19
N ALA A 436 0.16 -4.25 14.20
CA ALA A 436 0.55 -3.97 12.81
C ALA A 436 1.11 -2.54 12.66
N ASP A 437 0.51 -1.57 13.33
CA ASP A 437 0.91 -0.16 13.32
C ASP A 437 2.32 0.05 13.92
N ILE A 438 2.59 -0.50 15.09
CA ILE A 438 3.92 -0.45 15.72
C ILE A 438 4.98 -1.02 14.78
N ASN A 439 4.70 -2.18 14.16
CA ASN A 439 5.65 -2.81 13.24
C ASN A 439 5.79 -2.07 11.90
N ALA A 440 4.78 -1.36 11.46
CA ALA A 440 4.81 -0.54 10.25
C ALA A 440 5.53 0.80 10.49
N THR A 441 5.50 1.33 11.71
CA THR A 441 6.21 2.55 12.08
C THR A 441 7.71 2.33 12.07
N ASN A 442 8.18 1.34 12.81
CA ASN A 442 9.56 0.87 12.80
C ASN A 442 9.62 -0.55 13.41
N PRO A 443 10.10 -1.56 12.67
CA PRO A 443 10.20 -2.94 13.17
C PRO A 443 11.00 -3.09 14.47
N ASP A 444 11.99 -2.23 14.70
CA ASP A 444 12.84 -2.26 15.91
C ASP A 444 12.05 -1.83 17.17
N LEU A 445 10.90 -1.20 16.99
CA LEU A 445 10.02 -0.85 18.11
C LEU A 445 9.30 -2.07 18.71
N TRP A 446 9.18 -3.18 17.99
CA TRP A 446 8.56 -4.40 18.49
C TRP A 446 9.56 -5.24 19.27
N THR A 447 9.86 -4.82 20.50
CA THR A 447 10.73 -5.54 21.43
C THR A 447 9.95 -6.58 22.22
N ASN A 448 10.67 -7.55 22.83
CA ASN A 448 10.05 -8.56 23.72
C ASN A 448 9.31 -7.92 24.90
N TRP A 449 9.83 -6.81 25.42
CA TRP A 449 9.17 -6.05 26.48
C TRP A 449 7.84 -5.47 26.03
N ARG A 450 7.79 -4.80 24.87
CA ARG A 450 6.56 -4.25 24.29
C ARG A 450 5.55 -5.34 23.96
N ALA A 451 6.01 -6.45 23.41
CA ALA A 451 5.17 -7.61 23.13
C ALA A 451 4.55 -8.18 24.42
N SER A 452 5.30 -8.20 25.53
CA SER A 452 4.81 -8.65 26.83
C SER A 452 3.73 -7.72 27.38
N LEU A 453 3.94 -6.41 27.35
CA LEU A 453 2.94 -5.42 27.81
C LEU A 453 1.65 -5.49 26.98
N MET A 454 1.77 -5.55 25.66
CA MET A 454 0.61 -5.68 24.77
C MET A 454 -0.18 -6.98 25.03
N ARG A 455 0.53 -8.08 25.27
CA ARG A 455 -0.07 -9.35 25.64
C ARG A 455 -0.80 -9.26 26.98
N GLN A 456 -0.16 -8.70 28.00
CA GLN A 456 -0.74 -8.52 29.32
C GLN A 456 -2.03 -7.70 29.23
N LEU A 457 -1.98 -6.52 28.61
CA LEU A 457 -3.15 -5.66 28.44
C LEU A 457 -4.30 -6.40 27.74
N TYR A 458 -4.00 -7.11 26.64
CA TYR A 458 -5.01 -7.88 25.91
C TYR A 458 -5.65 -8.97 26.77
N GLU A 459 -4.85 -9.78 27.47
CA GLU A 459 -5.36 -10.91 28.22
C GLU A 459 -6.14 -10.48 29.47
N GLU A 460 -5.67 -9.46 30.20
CA GLU A 460 -6.39 -8.93 31.36
C GLU A 460 -7.70 -8.24 30.94
N THR A 461 -7.69 -7.49 29.84
CA THR A 461 -8.91 -6.87 29.29
C THR A 461 -9.91 -7.95 28.87
N ARG A 462 -9.45 -9.00 28.20
CA ARG A 462 -10.29 -10.15 27.81
C ARG A 462 -10.92 -10.83 29.02
N ARG A 463 -10.18 -10.97 30.13
CA ARG A 463 -10.71 -11.51 31.39
C ARG A 463 -11.76 -10.59 32.01
N ALA A 464 -11.51 -9.27 31.98
CA ALA A 464 -12.43 -8.26 32.50
C ALA A 464 -13.76 -8.24 31.72
N LEU A 465 -13.70 -8.30 30.37
CA LEU A 465 -14.89 -8.41 29.51
C LEU A 465 -15.71 -9.66 29.85
N ARG A 466 -15.05 -10.81 30.00
CA ARG A 466 -15.74 -12.09 30.40
C ARG A 466 -16.41 -12.03 31.76
N ARG A 467 -16.01 -11.10 32.65
CA ARG A 467 -16.65 -10.88 33.96
C ARG A 467 -17.90 -10.00 33.91
N GLY A 468 -18.33 -9.56 32.74
CA GLY A 468 -19.55 -8.78 32.53
C GLY A 468 -19.37 -7.28 32.38
N LEU A 469 -18.18 -6.83 31.97
CA LEU A 469 -17.91 -5.41 31.60
C LEU A 469 -18.26 -5.10 30.14
N GLU A 470 -18.89 -6.02 29.43
CA GLU A 470 -19.36 -5.82 28.05
C GLU A 470 -20.52 -4.82 27.99
N ASN A 471 -20.56 -3.99 26.95
CA ASN A 471 -21.62 -3.00 26.76
C ASN A 471 -22.94 -3.68 26.35
N PRO A 472 -24.04 -3.57 27.14
CA PRO A 472 -25.31 -4.25 26.84
C PRO A 472 -26.00 -3.77 25.55
N ILE A 473 -25.74 -2.55 25.10
CA ILE A 473 -26.42 -1.97 23.93
C ILE A 473 -25.90 -2.58 22.62
N ASP A 474 -24.60 -2.82 22.53
CA ASP A 474 -23.98 -3.44 21.34
C ASP A 474 -24.17 -4.97 21.32
N ARG A 475 -24.46 -5.55 22.47
CA ARG A 475 -24.55 -7.00 22.69
C ARG A 475 -25.59 -7.66 21.80
N ASN A 476 -26.80 -7.11 21.73
CA ASN A 476 -27.90 -7.67 20.93
C ASN A 476 -27.66 -7.56 19.42
N GLU A 477 -26.98 -6.51 18.98
CA GLU A 477 -26.63 -6.30 17.56
C GLU A 477 -25.53 -7.27 17.14
N VAL A 478 -24.50 -7.46 17.99
CA VAL A 478 -23.44 -8.46 17.79
C VAL A 478 -24.01 -9.86 17.66
N ILE A 479 -24.91 -10.27 18.58
CA ILE A 479 -25.55 -11.58 18.56
C ILE A 479 -26.33 -11.80 17.26
N LYS A 480 -27.18 -10.83 16.86
CA LYS A 480 -27.99 -10.94 15.65
C LYS A 480 -27.13 -11.07 14.39
N ASP A 481 -26.08 -10.27 14.26
CA ASP A 481 -25.22 -10.31 13.08
C ASP A 481 -24.38 -11.58 13.02
N THR A 482 -23.85 -12.03 14.16
CA THR A 482 -23.11 -13.30 14.25
C THR A 482 -24.02 -14.50 13.91
N GLN A 483 -25.24 -14.50 14.45
CA GLN A 483 -26.25 -15.53 14.12
C GLN A 483 -26.61 -15.50 12.64
N LYS A 484 -26.88 -14.31 12.07
CA LYS A 484 -27.20 -14.16 10.65
C LYS A 484 -26.11 -14.71 9.75
N GLN A 485 -24.86 -14.33 10.01
CA GLN A 485 -23.72 -14.79 9.22
C GLN A 485 -23.53 -16.32 9.33
N ALA A 486 -23.67 -16.87 10.53
CA ALA A 486 -23.58 -18.32 10.73
C ALA A 486 -24.71 -19.07 10.00
N ILE A 487 -25.94 -18.55 10.00
CA ILE A 487 -27.08 -19.14 9.26
C ILE A 487 -26.81 -19.14 7.75
N GLU A 488 -26.29 -18.04 7.19
CA GLU A 488 -25.94 -17.95 5.77
C GLU A 488 -24.95 -19.06 5.37
N TRP A 489 -23.90 -19.27 6.15
CA TRP A 489 -22.91 -20.31 5.88
C TRP A 489 -23.40 -21.75 6.15
N LEU A 490 -24.27 -21.96 7.15
CA LEU A 490 -24.88 -23.25 7.40
C LEU A 490 -25.82 -23.65 6.26
N ALA A 491 -26.51 -22.69 5.67
CA ALA A 491 -27.35 -22.93 4.49
C ALA A 491 -26.53 -23.42 3.29
N GLU A 492 -25.32 -22.88 3.07
CA GLU A 492 -24.39 -23.36 2.03
C GLU A 492 -23.93 -24.82 2.29
N LEU A 493 -23.90 -25.25 3.55
CA LEU A 493 -23.59 -26.62 3.97
C LEU A 493 -24.82 -27.54 4.00
N GLY A 494 -25.99 -27.05 3.59
CA GLY A 494 -27.24 -27.83 3.53
C GLY A 494 -27.99 -27.94 4.86
N ILE A 495 -27.63 -27.15 5.87
CA ILE A 495 -28.32 -27.10 7.17
C ILE A 495 -29.29 -25.93 7.17
N ASP A 496 -30.57 -26.22 7.22
CA ASP A 496 -31.64 -25.22 7.19
C ASP A 496 -31.72 -24.40 8.49
N GLU A 497 -32.29 -23.18 8.38
CA GLU A 497 -32.41 -22.25 9.51
C GLU A 497 -33.23 -22.83 10.68
N GLN A 498 -34.25 -23.62 10.40
CA GLN A 498 -35.09 -24.20 11.46
C GLN A 498 -34.31 -25.23 12.31
N SER A 499 -33.53 -26.06 11.66
CA SER A 499 -32.61 -27.01 12.32
C SER A 499 -31.52 -26.28 13.11
N THR A 500 -30.94 -25.23 12.52
CA THR A 500 -29.97 -24.37 13.19
C THR A 500 -30.54 -23.75 14.46
N ARG A 501 -31.72 -23.11 14.39
CA ARG A 501 -32.36 -22.48 15.55
C ARG A 501 -32.74 -23.49 16.64
N ARG A 502 -33.06 -24.72 16.26
CA ARG A 502 -33.33 -25.79 17.22
C ARG A 502 -32.05 -26.18 17.98
N ILE A 503 -30.91 -26.25 17.32
CA ILE A 503 -29.63 -26.53 17.97
C ILE A 503 -29.27 -25.38 18.92
N TRP A 504 -29.48 -24.15 18.51
CA TRP A 504 -29.16 -22.97 19.29
C TRP A 504 -30.15 -22.67 20.44
N GLY A 505 -31.30 -23.31 20.45
CA GLY A 505 -32.32 -23.13 21.52
C GLY A 505 -31.82 -23.44 22.94
N ASN A 506 -30.74 -24.20 23.06
CA ASN A 506 -30.10 -24.54 24.34
C ASN A 506 -28.80 -23.77 24.58
N VAL A 507 -28.50 -22.76 23.75
CA VAL A 507 -27.26 -22.00 23.83
C VAL A 507 -27.56 -20.58 24.28
N GLY A 508 -26.88 -20.11 25.31
CA GLY A 508 -27.06 -18.75 25.84
C GLY A 508 -26.42 -17.67 24.92
N ASP A 509 -26.91 -16.45 25.07
CA ASP A 509 -26.44 -15.27 24.34
C ASP A 509 -24.90 -15.08 24.41
N ASP A 510 -24.31 -15.43 25.54
CA ASP A 510 -22.86 -15.33 25.76
C ASP A 510 -22.03 -16.15 24.78
N TYR A 511 -22.59 -17.20 24.22
CA TYR A 511 -21.94 -18.03 23.21
C TYR A 511 -21.73 -17.25 21.90
N PHE A 512 -22.77 -16.55 21.40
CA PHE A 512 -22.72 -15.77 20.19
C PHE A 512 -21.87 -14.49 20.29
N LEU A 513 -21.58 -14.06 21.51
CA LEU A 513 -20.68 -12.95 21.81
C LEU A 513 -19.21 -13.38 21.84
N ARG A 514 -18.94 -14.64 22.21
CA ARG A 514 -17.57 -15.16 22.43
C ARG A 514 -17.00 -15.89 21.23
N GLU A 515 -17.87 -16.52 20.44
CA GLU A 515 -17.46 -17.32 19.30
C GLU A 515 -17.67 -16.56 17.99
N TYR A 516 -16.73 -16.73 17.04
CA TYR A 516 -16.88 -16.21 15.70
C TYR A 516 -17.85 -17.05 14.87
N ALA A 517 -18.44 -16.49 13.83
CA ALA A 517 -19.44 -17.17 13.01
C ALA A 517 -18.94 -18.52 12.47
N HIS A 518 -17.67 -18.64 12.07
CA HIS A 518 -17.12 -19.90 11.57
C HIS A 518 -16.99 -20.99 12.67
N ASP A 519 -16.65 -20.61 13.90
CA ASP A 519 -16.61 -21.54 15.03
C ASP A 519 -18.02 -22.06 15.33
N ILE A 520 -19.02 -21.16 15.27
CA ILE A 520 -20.43 -21.49 15.45
C ILE A 520 -20.92 -22.44 14.36
N VAL A 521 -20.55 -22.21 13.11
CA VAL A 521 -20.85 -23.10 11.97
C VAL A 521 -20.27 -24.48 12.23
N TRP A 522 -18.99 -24.58 12.58
CA TRP A 522 -18.34 -25.84 12.87
C TRP A 522 -18.99 -26.60 14.05
N HIS A 523 -19.27 -25.91 15.16
CA HIS A 523 -19.96 -26.49 16.31
C HIS A 523 -21.36 -26.99 15.93
N THR A 524 -22.12 -26.17 15.18
CA THR A 524 -23.49 -26.50 14.76
C THR A 524 -23.52 -27.70 13.84
N GLN A 525 -22.58 -27.75 12.87
CA GLN A 525 -22.44 -28.90 11.97
C GLN A 525 -22.11 -30.19 12.74
N ALA A 526 -21.11 -30.12 13.64
CA ALA A 526 -20.74 -31.28 14.46
C ALA A 526 -21.91 -31.83 15.31
N ILE A 527 -22.74 -30.93 15.85
CA ILE A 527 -23.95 -31.33 16.61
C ILE A 527 -25.01 -31.91 15.66
N SER A 528 -25.18 -31.36 14.48
CA SER A 528 -26.10 -31.86 13.46
C SER A 528 -25.72 -33.28 13.01
N ASP A 529 -24.45 -33.51 12.71
CA ASP A 529 -23.90 -34.78 12.28
C ASP A 529 -24.01 -35.86 13.39
N ALA A 530 -23.77 -35.47 14.65
CA ALA A 530 -23.93 -36.37 15.81
C ALA A 530 -25.38 -36.76 16.10
N LYS A 531 -26.38 -36.01 15.62
CA LYS A 531 -27.81 -36.36 15.76
C LYS A 531 -28.34 -37.16 14.56
N ALA A 532 -27.61 -37.17 13.44
CA ALA A 532 -27.96 -37.94 12.26
C ALA A 532 -27.40 -39.38 12.28
N ASN A 533 -26.43 -39.68 13.16
CA ASN A 533 -25.92 -41.01 13.48
C ASN A 533 -26.55 -41.54 14.77
#